data_62357ec54ce804ab0edd2fafba249681
#
_entry.id   62357ec54ce804ab0edd2fafba249681
#
_cell.length_a   1.000
_cell.length_b   1.000
_cell.length_c   1.000
_cell.angle_alpha   90.00
_cell.angle_beta   90.00
_cell.angle_gamma   90.00
#
_symmetry.space_group_name_H-M   'P 1'
#
loop_
_entity.id
_entity.type
_entity.pdbx_description
1 polymer ?
#
loop_
_entity_poly.entity_id
_entity_poly.type
_entity_poly.pdbx_seq_one_letter_code
_entity_poly.pdbx_strand_id
1 'polypeptide(L)'
;SSATRTRDSYFDPAHLLWHDNRPNRHYEQSDYGNDRVAWGRTATESWTFDRDRAGYAGQFIWTGFDYIGEPTPWHNQDNTPVKSSYFGIIDTAGLPKNDFYLYRSEWYSAEEKPTVRIMPHWNWTEETLKERNMLVNGKVPVRTFSNAASVELFLNNESLGKKEFVKKTTEDGRPYHEGAKPSELYLEWLVEYKPGTLTA
;
A
#
# COMPACT_ATOMS: atom_id res chain seq x y z
N SER A 1 20.81 7.89 -8.95
CA SER A 1 19.46 7.33 -8.90
C SER A 1 19.37 6.48 -7.66
N SER A 2 18.41 6.72 -6.84
CA SER A 2 18.15 5.84 -5.71
C SER A 2 17.84 4.46 -6.26
N ALA A 3 18.55 3.47 -5.80
CA ALA A 3 18.33 2.11 -6.21
C ALA A 3 16.97 1.59 -5.79
N THR A 4 16.33 2.21 -4.82
CA THR A 4 15.06 1.75 -4.30
C THR A 4 13.99 2.77 -4.52
N ARG A 5 13.02 2.36 -5.27
CA ARG A 5 11.82 3.14 -5.51
C ARG A 5 10.64 2.34 -5.02
N THR A 6 9.71 3.01 -4.38
CA THR A 6 8.38 2.45 -4.28
C THR A 6 7.83 2.36 -5.69
N ARG A 7 7.49 1.17 -6.13
CA ARG A 7 6.89 0.96 -7.45
C ARG A 7 5.45 0.55 -7.29
N ASP A 8 4.66 1.08 -8.15
CA ASP A 8 3.30 0.58 -8.39
C ASP A 8 3.29 -0.79 -9.06
N SER A 9 4.44 -1.39 -9.19
CA SER A 9 4.61 -2.56 -9.98
C SER A 9 4.24 -3.78 -9.21
N TYR A 10 3.09 -4.26 -9.27
CA TYR A 10 3.08 -5.62 -8.99
C TYR A 10 2.16 -6.12 -7.92
N PHE A 11 1.30 -6.88 -8.40
CA PHE A 11 0.34 -7.60 -7.59
C PHE A 11 0.84 -9.02 -7.30
N ASP A 12 1.92 -9.17 -6.53
CA ASP A 12 2.30 -10.49 -6.03
C ASP A 12 2.01 -10.58 -4.54
N PRO A 13 1.10 -11.41 -4.12
CA PRO A 13 0.84 -11.59 -2.71
C PRO A 13 2.08 -12.14 -2.02
N ALA A 14 2.55 -11.43 -0.99
CA ALA A 14 3.59 -11.86 -0.08
C ALA A 14 5.01 -11.98 -0.69
N HIS A 15 5.41 -11.04 -1.54
CA HIS A 15 6.79 -10.95 -1.98
C HIS A 15 7.72 -10.62 -0.82
N LEU A 16 8.76 -11.46 -0.63
CA LEU A 16 9.84 -11.15 0.32
C LEU A 16 10.88 -10.28 -0.36
N LEU A 17 11.11 -9.09 0.20
CA LEU A 17 12.12 -8.16 -0.30
C LEU A 17 13.55 -8.70 -0.16
N TRP A 18 13.76 -9.59 0.75
CA TRP A 18 15.05 -10.18 1.06
C TRP A 18 14.90 -11.66 1.33
N HIS A 19 15.79 -12.42 0.77
CA HIS A 19 15.88 -13.87 0.73
C HIS A 19 15.14 -14.58 -0.36
N ASP A 20 15.74 -15.69 -0.63
CA ASP A 20 15.32 -16.77 -1.47
C ASP A 20 15.41 -16.50 -2.93
N ASN A 21 16.54 -16.46 -3.51
CA ASN A 21 16.74 -16.77 -4.94
C ASN A 21 15.73 -16.12 -5.92
N ARG A 22 14.82 -15.31 -5.44
CA ARG A 22 14.01 -14.48 -6.30
C ARG A 22 14.78 -13.22 -6.58
N PRO A 23 15.08 -12.93 -7.83
CA PRO A 23 15.70 -11.68 -8.16
C PRO A 23 14.82 -10.57 -7.64
N ASN A 24 15.30 -9.88 -6.64
CA ASN A 24 14.75 -8.62 -6.24
C ASN A 24 14.80 -7.72 -7.46
N ARG A 25 13.67 -7.34 -7.98
CA ARG A 25 13.56 -6.57 -9.20
C ARG A 25 14.15 -5.19 -8.98
N HIS A 26 15.46 -5.06 -9.19
CA HIS A 26 16.14 -3.77 -9.19
C HIS A 26 15.99 -2.93 -7.92
N TYR A 27 16.00 -3.56 -6.74
CA TYR A 27 15.91 -2.84 -5.46
C TYR A 27 14.61 -2.02 -5.31
N GLU A 28 13.51 -2.61 -5.67
CA GLU A 28 12.21 -1.95 -5.67
C GLU A 28 11.22 -2.62 -4.74
N GLN A 29 10.33 -1.82 -4.20
CA GLN A 29 9.19 -2.24 -3.41
C GLN A 29 7.91 -2.02 -4.19
N SER A 30 6.93 -2.90 -3.99
CA SER A 30 5.59 -2.67 -4.51
C SER A 30 4.89 -1.57 -3.72
N ASP A 31 4.30 -0.62 -4.42
CA ASP A 31 3.47 0.43 -3.83
C ASP A 31 2.14 -0.11 -3.26
N TYR A 32 1.81 -1.35 -3.59
CA TYR A 32 0.61 -2.02 -3.06
C TYR A 32 0.77 -2.56 -1.62
N GLY A 33 1.93 -2.35 -0.98
CA GLY A 33 2.17 -2.82 0.38
C GLY A 33 2.19 -4.34 0.52
N ASN A 34 2.49 -5.06 -0.56
CA ASN A 34 2.52 -6.52 -0.58
C ASN A 34 3.89 -7.09 -0.16
N ASP A 35 4.91 -6.26 -0.20
CA ASP A 35 6.27 -6.66 0.07
C ASP A 35 6.57 -6.64 1.56
N ARG A 36 7.33 -7.59 2.03
CA ARG A 36 7.82 -7.65 3.39
C ARG A 36 9.20 -8.28 3.47
N VAL A 37 9.91 -7.99 4.54
CA VAL A 37 11.13 -8.72 4.91
C VAL A 37 10.77 -10.02 5.63
N ALA A 38 11.71 -10.99 5.68
CA ALA A 38 11.46 -12.29 6.30
C ALA A 38 11.07 -12.20 7.80
N TRP A 39 11.56 -11.19 8.49
CA TRP A 39 11.30 -10.91 9.91
C TRP A 39 10.19 -9.87 10.15
N GLY A 40 9.57 -9.36 9.09
CA GLY A 40 8.53 -8.31 9.16
C GLY A 40 7.18 -8.79 8.67
N ARG A 41 6.21 -7.92 8.78
CA ARG A 41 4.85 -8.08 8.27
C ARG A 41 4.47 -6.87 7.42
N THR A 42 3.51 -7.04 6.52
CA THR A 42 2.92 -5.89 5.82
C THR A 42 2.15 -5.01 6.80
N ALA A 43 1.91 -3.75 6.43
CA ALA A 43 1.12 -2.82 7.24
C ALA A 43 -0.27 -3.38 7.55
N THR A 44 -0.93 -3.95 6.55
CA THR A 44 -2.26 -4.56 6.71
C THR A 44 -2.23 -5.76 7.67
N GLU A 45 -1.26 -6.67 7.52
CA GLU A 45 -1.14 -7.83 8.42
C GLU A 45 -0.88 -7.41 9.87
N SER A 46 0.02 -6.46 10.08
CA SER A 46 0.34 -5.94 11.40
C SER A 46 -0.87 -5.29 12.06
N TRP A 47 -1.49 -4.37 11.34
CA TRP A 47 -2.62 -3.62 11.89
C TRP A 47 -3.81 -4.51 12.21
N THR A 48 -4.23 -5.39 11.32
CA THR A 48 -5.36 -6.28 11.56
C THR A 48 -5.11 -7.23 12.72
N PHE A 49 -3.89 -7.75 12.84
CA PHE A 49 -3.52 -8.64 13.93
C PHE A 49 -3.63 -7.96 15.30
N ASP A 50 -3.19 -6.72 15.42
CA ASP A 50 -3.22 -5.96 16.67
C ASP A 50 -4.61 -5.41 16.96
N ARG A 51 -5.31 -4.94 15.93
CA ARG A 51 -6.69 -4.45 16.04
C ARG A 51 -7.62 -5.51 16.62
N ASP A 52 -7.47 -6.75 16.18
CA ASP A 52 -8.37 -7.85 16.54
C ASP A 52 -8.03 -8.50 17.90
N ARG A 53 -7.01 -7.98 18.61
CA ARG A 53 -6.63 -8.46 19.95
C ARG A 53 -7.24 -7.60 21.06
N ALA A 54 -8.03 -8.22 21.90
CA ALA A 54 -8.52 -7.58 23.11
C ALA A 54 -7.37 -7.21 24.05
N GLY A 55 -7.44 -6.03 24.65
CA GLY A 55 -6.45 -5.55 25.60
C GLY A 55 -5.11 -5.09 25.00
N TYR A 56 -5.00 -5.03 23.68
CA TYR A 56 -3.80 -4.54 23.02
C TYR A 56 -3.81 -3.01 22.94
N ALA A 57 -2.74 -2.38 23.43
CA ALA A 57 -2.68 -0.92 23.53
C ALA A 57 -2.23 -0.22 22.22
N GLY A 58 -1.70 -0.97 21.25
CA GLY A 58 -1.21 -0.45 19.99
C GLY A 58 0.15 -1.02 19.59
N GLN A 59 0.71 -0.51 18.50
CA GLN A 59 1.99 -0.94 17.94
C GLN A 59 2.84 0.26 17.52
N PHE A 60 4.13 0.03 17.45
CA PHE A 60 5.05 0.96 16.80
C PHE A 60 5.36 0.48 15.39
N ILE A 61 5.33 1.41 14.44
CA ILE A 61 5.70 1.14 13.06
C ILE A 61 7.22 1.31 12.93
N TRP A 62 7.87 0.34 12.32
CA TRP A 62 9.23 0.51 11.86
C TRP A 62 9.21 0.70 10.34
N THR A 63 9.30 1.93 9.84
CA THR A 63 9.57 3.16 10.64
C THR A 63 8.72 4.32 10.12
N GLY A 64 8.74 5.46 10.82
CA GLY A 64 8.04 6.67 10.38
C GLY A 64 8.63 7.24 9.09
N PHE A 65 9.96 7.29 8.98
CA PHE A 65 10.67 7.84 7.84
C PHE A 65 11.67 6.84 7.27
N ASP A 66 11.88 6.88 5.96
CA ASP A 66 13.04 6.26 5.35
C ASP A 66 14.31 6.91 5.91
N TYR A 67 15.38 6.15 6.05
CA TYR A 67 16.59 6.64 6.66
C TYR A 67 17.86 6.21 5.92
N ILE A 68 18.89 7.03 6.03
CA ILE A 68 20.19 6.84 5.39
C ILE A 68 21.13 6.14 6.38
N GLY A 69 22.03 5.30 5.87
CA GLY A 69 23.09 4.68 6.64
C GLY A 69 22.94 3.17 6.82
N GLU A 70 21.71 2.65 6.81
CA GLU A 70 21.44 1.22 6.85
C GLU A 70 20.86 0.75 5.52
N PRO A 71 21.55 -0.10 4.76
CA PRO A 71 21.08 -0.55 3.45
C PRO A 71 20.10 -1.72 3.50
N THR A 72 19.60 -2.10 4.66
CA THR A 72 18.64 -3.22 4.81
C THR A 72 17.32 -2.92 4.10
N PRO A 73 16.72 -3.85 3.36
CA PRO A 73 17.16 -5.26 3.20
C PRO A 73 18.12 -5.52 2.03
N TRP A 74 18.64 -4.51 1.39
CA TRP A 74 19.36 -4.57 0.12
C TRP A 74 20.87 -4.82 0.24
N HIS A 75 21.38 -4.92 1.45
CA HIS A 75 22.80 -5.13 1.67
C HIS A 75 23.29 -6.44 1.00
N ASN A 76 24.50 -6.38 0.45
CA ASN A 76 25.16 -7.50 -0.24
C ASN A 76 24.50 -7.95 -1.56
N GLN A 77 23.67 -7.13 -2.18
CA GLN A 77 23.10 -7.46 -3.48
C GLN A 77 23.86 -6.73 -4.61
N ASP A 78 24.24 -7.50 -5.62
CA ASP A 78 24.76 -7.05 -6.93
C ASP A 78 25.84 -5.95 -6.90
N ASN A 79 26.68 -5.90 -5.87
CA ASN A 79 27.73 -4.89 -5.71
C ASN A 79 27.25 -3.43 -5.84
N THR A 80 25.97 -3.20 -5.81
CA THR A 80 25.40 -1.84 -5.86
C THR A 80 25.39 -1.25 -4.45
N PRO A 81 26.02 -0.10 -4.23
CA PRO A 81 26.05 0.52 -2.92
C PRO A 81 24.68 1.11 -2.57
N VAL A 82 23.84 0.32 -1.94
CA VAL A 82 22.60 0.82 -1.35
C VAL A 82 22.92 1.58 -0.07
N LYS A 83 22.39 2.78 0.07
CA LYS A 83 22.74 3.71 1.15
C LYS A 83 21.61 3.97 2.13
N SER A 84 20.42 3.48 1.82
CA SER A 84 19.20 3.82 2.56
C SER A 84 18.36 2.59 2.83
N SER A 85 17.63 2.62 3.93
CA SER A 85 16.52 1.74 4.22
C SER A 85 15.21 2.43 3.83
N TYR A 86 14.23 1.66 3.39
CA TYR A 86 12.97 2.15 2.81
C TYR A 86 11.74 1.62 3.56
N PHE A 87 11.91 1.35 4.83
CA PHE A 87 10.82 0.88 5.71
C PHE A 87 9.88 1.98 6.17
N GLY A 88 10.21 3.24 5.88
CA GLY A 88 9.40 4.38 6.29
C GLY A 88 8.04 4.43 5.59
N ILE A 89 7.03 4.92 6.29
CA ILE A 89 5.75 5.31 5.71
C ILE A 89 5.81 6.71 5.08
N ILE A 90 6.90 7.45 5.33
CA ILE A 90 7.26 8.73 4.72
C ILE A 90 8.67 8.56 4.13
N ASP A 91 8.90 9.06 2.94
CA ASP A 91 10.21 8.98 2.30
C ASP A 91 11.23 9.99 2.87
N THR A 92 12.48 9.91 2.42
CA THR A 92 13.55 10.82 2.85
C THR A 92 13.34 12.28 2.43
N ALA A 93 12.45 12.55 1.49
CA ALA A 93 12.06 13.89 1.08
C ALA A 93 10.88 14.45 1.88
N GLY A 94 10.33 13.66 2.81
CA GLY A 94 9.17 14.03 3.60
C GLY A 94 7.83 13.79 2.90
N LEU A 95 7.82 13.04 1.79
CA LEU A 95 6.60 12.73 1.06
C LEU A 95 5.96 11.45 1.60
N PRO A 96 4.67 11.47 1.96
CA PRO A 96 3.98 10.30 2.48
C PRO A 96 3.77 9.25 1.40
N LYS A 97 4.08 8.00 1.74
CA LYS A 97 3.79 6.82 0.93
C LYS A 97 2.35 6.34 1.13
N ASN A 98 1.91 5.32 0.40
CA ASN A 98 0.54 4.82 0.51
C ASN A 98 0.22 4.24 1.89
N ASP A 99 1.16 3.57 2.54
CA ASP A 99 0.99 3.04 3.90
C ASP A 99 0.73 4.15 4.94
N PHE A 100 1.27 5.36 4.74
CA PHE A 100 0.91 6.51 5.58
C PHE A 100 -0.60 6.79 5.53
N TYR A 101 -1.20 6.73 4.35
CA TYR A 101 -2.63 6.98 4.19
C TYR A 101 -3.48 5.80 4.68
N LEU A 102 -2.97 4.58 4.57
CA LEU A 102 -3.58 3.41 5.19
C LEU A 102 -3.70 3.62 6.70
N TYR A 103 -2.59 3.90 7.40
CA TYR A 103 -2.61 4.15 8.84
C TYR A 103 -3.45 5.37 9.20
N ARG A 104 -3.37 6.43 8.42
CA ARG A 104 -4.20 7.62 8.64
C ARG A 104 -5.69 7.33 8.55
N SER A 105 -6.10 6.47 7.62
CA SER A 105 -7.51 6.08 7.45
C SER A 105 -8.00 5.16 8.58
N GLU A 106 -7.09 4.42 9.23
CA GLU A 106 -7.43 3.53 10.34
C GLU A 106 -7.39 4.23 11.71
N TRP A 107 -6.51 5.22 11.88
CA TRP A 107 -6.28 5.87 13.18
C TRP A 107 -7.17 7.07 13.46
N TYR A 108 -7.69 7.70 12.42
CA TYR A 108 -8.53 8.90 12.55
C TYR A 108 -9.91 8.67 12.00
N SER A 109 -10.91 9.26 12.67
CA SER A 109 -12.24 9.36 12.11
C SER A 109 -12.28 10.31 10.91
N ALA A 110 -13.33 10.20 10.09
CA ALA A 110 -13.52 11.11 8.94
C ALA A 110 -13.79 12.56 9.40
N GLU A 111 -14.37 12.74 10.58
CA GLU A 111 -14.63 14.05 11.18
C GLU A 111 -13.33 14.72 11.61
N GLU A 112 -12.36 13.95 12.13
CA GLU A 112 -11.09 14.49 12.60
C GLU A 112 -10.14 14.77 11.43
N LYS A 113 -9.97 13.81 10.54
CA LYS A 113 -9.05 13.91 9.40
C LYS A 113 -9.62 13.15 8.20
N PRO A 114 -10.50 13.76 7.40
CA PRO A 114 -11.02 13.11 6.21
C PRO A 114 -9.87 12.68 5.31
N THR A 115 -9.91 11.42 4.91
CA THR A 115 -8.85 10.78 4.15
C THR A 115 -9.44 10.02 2.97
N VAL A 116 -8.92 10.31 1.78
CA VAL A 116 -9.05 9.48 0.60
C VAL A 116 -7.74 9.49 -0.16
N ARG A 117 -7.19 8.33 -0.46
CA ARG A 117 -5.96 8.17 -1.24
C ARG A 117 -6.19 7.14 -2.32
N ILE A 118 -5.97 7.53 -3.56
CA ILE A 118 -6.01 6.63 -4.72
C ILE A 118 -4.60 6.12 -4.97
N MET A 119 -4.47 4.85 -5.25
CA MET A 119 -3.27 4.22 -5.79
C MET A 119 -3.65 3.21 -6.88
N PRO A 120 -2.76 2.93 -7.86
CA PRO A 120 -1.48 3.59 -8.12
C PRO A 120 -1.66 4.97 -8.77
N HIS A 121 -0.56 5.63 -9.12
CA HIS A 121 -0.62 6.77 -10.03
C HIS A 121 -1.18 6.34 -11.41
N TRP A 122 -1.59 7.28 -12.24
CA TRP A 122 -2.24 6.97 -13.52
C TRP A 122 -1.46 7.44 -14.76
N ASN A 123 -0.13 7.58 -14.61
CA ASN A 123 0.79 7.97 -15.68
C ASN A 123 1.47 6.74 -16.31
N TRP A 124 0.66 5.87 -16.89
CA TRP A 124 1.13 4.63 -17.51
C TRP A 124 1.13 4.71 -19.02
N THR A 125 1.88 3.82 -19.66
CA THR A 125 1.67 3.36 -21.01
C THR A 125 1.28 1.88 -20.96
N GLU A 126 0.67 1.38 -22.03
CA GLU A 126 0.34 -0.05 -22.10
C GLU A 126 1.58 -0.95 -21.97
N GLU A 127 2.71 -0.48 -22.52
CA GLU A 127 3.99 -1.16 -22.42
C GLU A 127 4.48 -1.25 -20.97
N THR A 128 4.51 -0.13 -20.26
CA THR A 128 4.97 -0.10 -18.86
C THR A 128 4.05 -0.89 -17.95
N LEU A 129 2.76 -0.94 -18.19
CA LEU A 129 1.83 -1.79 -17.45
C LEU A 129 2.15 -3.29 -17.58
N LYS A 130 2.50 -3.72 -18.80
CA LYS A 130 2.89 -5.10 -19.06
C LYS A 130 4.26 -5.44 -18.49
N GLU A 131 5.25 -4.61 -18.74
CA GLU A 131 6.61 -4.80 -18.23
C GLU A 131 6.67 -4.89 -16.71
N ARG A 132 5.80 -4.17 -16.03
CA ARG A 132 5.75 -4.12 -14.57
C ARG A 132 4.74 -5.08 -13.96
N ASN A 133 4.12 -5.95 -14.74
CA ASN A 133 3.08 -6.88 -14.26
C ASN A 133 1.97 -6.21 -13.44
N MET A 134 1.55 -5.03 -13.85
CA MET A 134 0.51 -4.27 -13.16
C MET A 134 -0.91 -4.81 -13.37
N LEU A 135 -1.08 -5.72 -14.31
CA LEU A 135 -2.40 -6.12 -14.76
C LEU A 135 -2.87 -7.41 -14.06
N VAL A 136 -4.04 -7.34 -13.50
CA VAL A 136 -4.81 -8.49 -13.00
C VAL A 136 -5.98 -8.70 -13.97
N ASN A 137 -5.99 -9.83 -14.66
CA ASN A 137 -7.00 -10.11 -15.69
C ASN A 137 -7.11 -8.99 -16.74
N GLY A 138 -5.99 -8.42 -17.16
CA GLY A 138 -5.93 -7.35 -18.15
C GLY A 138 -6.32 -5.96 -17.63
N LYS A 139 -6.56 -5.79 -16.34
CA LYS A 139 -6.98 -4.53 -15.71
C LYS A 139 -6.03 -4.12 -14.61
N VAL A 140 -5.92 -2.83 -14.36
CA VAL A 140 -5.13 -2.26 -13.27
C VAL A 140 -5.96 -2.33 -11.98
N PRO A 141 -5.45 -2.95 -10.90
CA PRO A 141 -6.08 -2.88 -9.60
C PRO A 141 -5.89 -1.47 -9.00
N VAL A 142 -6.95 -0.70 -8.95
CA VAL A 142 -6.98 0.62 -8.31
C VAL A 142 -7.54 0.48 -6.91
N ARG A 143 -6.78 0.88 -5.92
CA ARG A 143 -7.17 0.86 -4.51
C ARG A 143 -7.39 2.26 -3.97
N THR A 144 -8.30 2.38 -3.02
CA THR A 144 -8.46 3.60 -2.23
C THR A 144 -8.38 3.28 -0.76
N PHE A 145 -7.53 4.02 -0.03
CA PHE A 145 -7.55 4.05 1.44
C PHE A 145 -8.42 5.22 1.87
N SER A 146 -9.39 4.95 2.73
CA SER A 146 -10.31 6.00 3.19
C SER A 146 -10.93 5.64 4.54
N ASN A 147 -11.21 6.67 5.35
CA ASN A 147 -12.00 6.56 6.56
C ASN A 147 -13.49 6.97 6.36
N ALA A 148 -13.89 7.23 5.12
CA ALA A 148 -15.30 7.42 4.76
C ALA A 148 -16.04 6.07 4.71
N ALA A 149 -17.35 6.09 4.86
CA ALA A 149 -18.17 4.88 4.77
C ALA A 149 -18.20 4.27 3.36
N SER A 150 -17.98 5.09 2.35
CA SER A 150 -18.00 4.69 0.94
C SER A 150 -17.12 5.59 0.10
N VAL A 151 -16.69 5.07 -1.05
CA VAL A 151 -15.93 5.82 -2.05
C VAL A 151 -16.51 5.51 -3.43
N GLU A 152 -16.61 6.52 -4.26
CA GLU A 152 -16.93 6.38 -5.68
C GLU A 152 -15.70 6.78 -6.49
N LEU A 153 -15.28 5.90 -7.40
CA LEU A 153 -14.13 6.11 -8.27
C LEU A 153 -14.59 6.55 -9.65
N PHE A 154 -13.86 7.49 -10.24
CA PHE A 154 -14.13 8.01 -11.58
C PHE A 154 -12.85 7.96 -12.43
N LEU A 155 -13.02 7.69 -13.72
CA LEU A 155 -11.99 7.87 -14.74
C LEU A 155 -12.53 8.85 -15.79
N ASN A 156 -11.84 9.96 -16.00
CA ASN A 156 -12.26 11.01 -16.96
C ASN A 156 -13.71 11.50 -16.71
N ASN A 157 -14.11 11.62 -15.45
CA ASN A 157 -15.45 11.98 -14.99
C ASN A 157 -16.55 10.92 -15.23
N GLU A 158 -16.18 9.75 -15.76
CA GLU A 158 -17.10 8.62 -15.83
C GLU A 158 -17.01 7.79 -14.57
N SER A 159 -18.14 7.50 -13.91
CA SER A 159 -18.18 6.70 -12.70
C SER A 159 -17.79 5.24 -13.00
N LEU A 160 -16.85 4.72 -12.22
CA LEU A 160 -16.49 3.31 -12.19
C LEU A 160 -17.23 2.53 -11.09
N GLY A 161 -18.18 3.20 -10.47
CA GLY A 161 -19.04 2.68 -9.42
C GLY A 161 -18.59 3.06 -8.02
N LYS A 162 -19.58 3.08 -7.13
CA LYS A 162 -19.45 3.31 -5.70
C LYS A 162 -19.24 1.98 -4.99
N LYS A 163 -18.33 1.97 -4.01
CA LYS A 163 -18.13 0.84 -3.09
C LYS A 163 -18.23 1.31 -1.64
N GLU A 164 -18.65 0.41 -0.77
CA GLU A 164 -18.84 0.67 0.64
C GLU A 164 -17.94 -0.25 1.46
N PHE A 165 -17.42 0.27 2.56
CA PHE A 165 -16.79 -0.53 3.58
C PHE A 165 -17.82 -1.27 4.42
N VAL A 166 -17.47 -2.48 4.84
CA VAL A 166 -18.27 -3.28 5.76
C VAL A 166 -17.93 -2.87 7.19
N LYS A 167 -18.89 -2.33 7.91
CA LYS A 167 -18.76 -1.98 9.32
C LYS A 167 -18.75 -3.24 10.19
N LYS A 168 -17.82 -3.30 11.10
CA LYS A 168 -17.66 -4.38 12.07
C LYS A 168 -17.30 -3.85 13.46
N THR A 169 -17.27 -4.75 14.42
CA THR A 169 -16.89 -4.45 15.80
C THR A 169 -16.00 -5.57 16.31
N THR A 170 -14.92 -5.22 16.99
CA THR A 170 -14.04 -6.17 17.67
C THR A 170 -14.74 -6.80 18.89
N GLU A 171 -14.17 -7.86 19.46
CA GLU A 171 -14.73 -8.51 20.66
C GLU A 171 -14.84 -7.54 21.86
N ASP A 172 -13.93 -6.59 21.97
CA ASP A 172 -13.94 -5.57 23.02
C ASP A 172 -14.73 -4.30 22.66
N GLY A 173 -15.53 -4.34 21.58
CA GLY A 173 -16.51 -3.30 21.24
C GLY A 173 -15.97 -2.13 20.41
N ARG A 174 -14.74 -2.18 19.89
CA ARG A 174 -14.18 -1.13 19.03
C ARG A 174 -14.72 -1.23 17.61
N PRO A 175 -15.29 -0.16 17.06
CA PRO A 175 -15.76 -0.17 15.68
C PRO A 175 -14.59 -0.14 14.69
N TYR A 176 -14.71 -0.85 13.59
CA TYR A 176 -13.79 -0.80 12.46
C TYR A 176 -14.52 -1.06 11.15
N HIS A 177 -13.83 -0.93 10.06
CA HIS A 177 -14.39 -1.26 8.74
C HIS A 177 -13.37 -2.04 7.90
N GLU A 178 -13.88 -2.80 6.94
CA GLU A 178 -13.08 -3.59 6.02
C GLU A 178 -13.63 -3.44 4.60
N GLY A 179 -12.80 -3.75 3.62
CA GLY A 179 -13.20 -3.87 2.22
C GLY A 179 -14.05 -5.12 1.96
N ALA A 180 -14.00 -5.61 0.73
CA ALA A 180 -14.83 -6.75 0.31
C ALA A 180 -14.44 -8.08 0.98
N LYS A 181 -13.19 -8.23 1.40
CA LYS A 181 -12.69 -9.42 2.10
C LYS A 181 -12.19 -9.08 3.49
N PRO A 182 -12.21 -10.05 4.40
CA PRO A 182 -11.58 -9.88 5.70
C PRO A 182 -10.14 -9.39 5.57
N SER A 183 -9.76 -8.45 6.41
CA SER A 183 -8.43 -7.83 6.44
C SER A 183 -8.07 -6.93 5.25
N GLU A 184 -8.95 -6.70 4.29
CA GLU A 184 -8.76 -5.64 3.31
C GLU A 184 -9.08 -4.28 3.93
N LEU A 185 -8.06 -3.42 4.04
CA LEU A 185 -8.19 -2.07 4.60
C LEU A 185 -8.35 -1.03 3.49
N TYR A 186 -8.88 -1.43 2.35
CA TYR A 186 -9.05 -0.62 1.15
C TYR A 186 -10.28 -1.06 0.35
N LEU A 187 -10.73 -0.21 -0.53
CA LEU A 187 -11.67 -0.57 -1.58
C LEU A 187 -10.90 -0.70 -2.90
N GLU A 188 -11.19 -1.73 -3.68
CA GLU A 188 -10.46 -2.03 -4.92
C GLU A 188 -11.38 -2.09 -6.12
N TRP A 189 -10.96 -1.48 -7.23
CA TRP A 189 -11.57 -1.59 -8.55
C TRP A 189 -10.55 -2.19 -9.53
N LEU A 190 -10.99 -3.09 -10.38
CA LEU A 190 -10.20 -3.51 -11.53
C LEU A 190 -10.57 -2.62 -12.71
N VAL A 191 -9.68 -1.73 -13.09
CA VAL A 191 -9.91 -0.67 -14.06
C VAL A 191 -9.19 -0.95 -15.36
N GLU A 192 -9.91 -0.94 -16.48
CA GLU A 192 -9.29 -0.97 -17.80
C GLU A 192 -8.50 0.32 -18.00
N TYR A 193 -7.23 0.18 -18.38
CA TYR A 193 -6.40 1.36 -18.54
C TYR A 193 -6.83 2.18 -19.77
N LYS A 194 -7.07 3.44 -19.53
CA LYS A 194 -7.23 4.50 -20.56
C LYS A 194 -6.50 5.72 -20.05
N PRO A 195 -5.78 6.45 -20.88
CA PRO A 195 -5.16 7.71 -20.48
C PRO A 195 -6.19 8.69 -19.91
N GLY A 196 -5.82 9.38 -18.84
CA GLY A 196 -6.72 10.34 -18.22
C GLY A 196 -6.47 10.60 -16.75
N THR A 197 -7.51 10.99 -16.04
CA THR A 197 -7.46 11.37 -14.64
C THR A 197 -8.38 10.48 -13.81
N LEU A 198 -7.82 9.85 -12.79
CA LEU A 198 -8.59 9.17 -11.73
C LEU A 198 -8.96 10.18 -10.64
N THR A 199 -10.21 10.14 -10.22
CA THR A 199 -10.72 10.91 -9.07
C THR A 199 -11.58 10.03 -8.18
N ALA A 200 -11.64 10.37 -6.92
CA ALA A 200 -12.46 9.68 -5.95
C ALA A 200 -13.11 10.68 -4.98
#